data_5928033443414371220d1241cf90fa2c
#
_entry.id   5928033443414371220d1241cf90fa2c
#
_cell.length_a   1.000
_cell.length_b   1.000
_cell.length_c   1.000
_cell.angle_alpha   90.00
_cell.angle_beta   90.00
_cell.angle_gamma   90.00
#
_symmetry.space_group_name_H-M   'P 1'
#
loop_
_entity.id
_entity.type
_entity.pdbx_description
1 polymer ?
#
loop_
_entity_poly.entity_id
_entity_poly.type
_entity_poly.pdbx_seq_one_letter_code
_entity_poly.pdbx_strand_id
1 'polypeptide(L)'
;MEMKITWSTLAKQQLKDIGQYVADNFGERTANKSLERIVKKVNGLYVFPESGSFDKKYSTDSYTVRHLTIHPNVVYYIQFANQITIMAVAHEKQSCRTHRIVFTRR
;
A
#
# COMPACT_ATOMS: atom_id res chain seq x y z
N MET A 1 -4.07 -23.14 -0.25
CA MET A 1 -2.84 -22.54 -0.73
C MET A 1 -2.56 -21.25 0.00
N GLU A 2 -1.29 -21.03 0.30
CA GLU A 2 -0.91 -19.85 1.05
C GLU A 2 -0.86 -18.61 0.18
N MET A 3 -1.38 -17.54 0.71
CA MET A 3 -1.25 -16.24 0.11
C MET A 3 0.12 -15.68 0.41
N LYS A 4 0.75 -15.07 -0.58
CA LYS A 4 2.07 -14.47 -0.40
C LYS A 4 1.97 -12.97 -0.59
N ILE A 5 2.53 -12.20 0.34
CA ILE A 5 2.54 -10.75 0.26
C ILE A 5 3.97 -10.27 0.12
N THR A 6 4.20 -9.48 -0.93
CA THR A 6 5.52 -8.91 -1.21
C THR A 6 5.39 -7.40 -1.32
N TRP A 7 6.36 -6.68 -0.80
CA TRP A 7 6.40 -5.22 -0.90
C TRP A 7 7.36 -4.81 -2.01
N SER A 8 6.90 -3.94 -2.90
CA SER A 8 7.78 -3.42 -3.93
C SER A 8 8.86 -2.53 -3.31
N THR A 9 9.92 -2.29 -4.05
CA THR A 9 10.99 -1.40 -3.58
C THR A 9 10.44 -0.01 -3.32
N LEU A 10 9.58 0.47 -4.21
CA LEU A 10 8.96 1.78 -4.03
C LEU A 10 8.12 1.83 -2.76
N ALA A 11 7.29 0.81 -2.55
CA ALA A 11 6.43 0.78 -1.38
C ALA A 11 7.24 0.78 -0.09
N LYS A 12 8.33 0.02 -0.06
CA LYS A 12 9.22 -0.01 1.09
C LYS A 12 9.80 1.36 1.38
N GLN A 13 10.24 2.05 0.33
CA GLN A 13 10.82 3.37 0.49
C GLN A 13 9.77 4.37 0.97
N GLN A 14 8.57 4.28 0.41
CA GLN A 14 7.49 5.18 0.82
C GLN A 14 7.11 4.96 2.28
N LEU A 15 7.08 3.71 2.72
CA LEU A 15 6.78 3.40 4.11
C LEU A 15 7.84 4.00 5.02
N LYS A 16 9.11 3.89 4.63
CA LYS A 16 10.21 4.46 5.39
C LYS A 16 10.09 5.98 5.44
N ASP A 17 9.74 6.61 4.34
CA ASP A 17 9.58 8.06 4.28
C ASP A 17 8.45 8.54 5.19
N ILE A 18 7.36 7.79 5.23
CA ILE A 18 6.25 8.11 6.13
C ILE A 18 6.71 8.06 7.58
N GLY A 19 7.45 7.01 7.94
CA GLY A 19 7.98 6.88 9.29
C GLY A 19 8.87 8.03 9.66
N GLN A 20 9.75 8.43 8.73
CA GLN A 20 10.68 9.52 8.99
C GLN A 20 9.94 10.85 9.17
N TYR A 21 8.95 11.10 8.31
CA TYR A 21 8.16 12.32 8.40
C TYR A 21 7.45 12.42 9.74
N VAL A 22 6.80 11.32 10.16
CA VAL A 22 6.05 11.32 11.40
C VAL A 22 6.99 11.44 12.58
N ALA A 23 8.15 10.77 12.54
CA ALA A 23 9.12 10.88 13.62
C ALA A 23 9.63 12.30 13.78
N ASP A 24 9.92 12.96 12.66
CA ASP A 24 10.45 14.31 12.69
C ASP A 24 9.44 15.33 13.21
N ASN A 25 8.16 15.09 12.98
CA ASN A 25 7.12 16.05 13.32
C ASN A 25 6.33 15.70 14.57
N PHE A 26 6.27 14.43 14.93
CA PHE A 26 5.41 13.96 16.04
C PHE A 26 6.10 13.01 16.98
N GLY A 27 7.37 12.68 16.74
CA GLY A 27 8.14 11.82 17.60
C GLY A 27 8.13 10.36 17.18
N GLU A 28 9.14 9.63 17.67
CA GLU A 28 9.33 8.23 17.27
C GLU A 28 8.21 7.31 17.71
N ARG A 29 7.64 7.55 18.87
CA ARG A 29 6.55 6.70 19.35
C ARG A 29 5.35 6.77 18.39
N THR A 30 5.02 7.98 17.97
CA THR A 30 3.92 8.16 17.03
C THR A 30 4.24 7.53 15.69
N ALA A 31 5.49 7.67 15.25
CA ALA A 31 5.93 7.06 13.99
C ALA A 31 5.79 5.55 14.04
N ASN A 32 6.23 4.92 15.12
CA ASN A 32 6.14 3.49 15.25
C ASN A 32 4.70 3.00 15.24
N LYS A 33 3.82 3.73 15.91
CA LYS A 33 2.40 3.36 15.91
C LYS A 33 1.79 3.48 14.53
N SER A 34 2.17 4.53 13.79
CA SER A 34 1.67 4.72 12.42
C SER A 34 2.11 3.59 11.51
N LEU A 35 3.39 3.21 11.60
CA LEU A 35 3.90 2.13 10.77
C LEU A 35 3.28 0.79 11.14
N GLU A 36 3.12 0.53 12.42
CA GLU A 36 2.49 -0.70 12.87
C GLU A 36 1.07 -0.82 12.34
N ARG A 37 0.34 0.29 12.35
CA ARG A 37 -1.04 0.28 11.88
C ARG A 37 -1.11 -0.08 10.40
N ILE A 38 -0.20 0.48 9.61
CA ILE A 38 -0.15 0.19 8.18
C ILE A 38 0.20 -1.28 7.94
N VAL A 39 1.25 -1.77 8.60
CA VAL A 39 1.71 -3.14 8.42
C VAL A 39 0.64 -4.13 8.88
N LYS A 40 0.00 -3.84 10.00
CA LYS A 40 -1.05 -4.73 10.53
C LYS A 40 -2.22 -4.82 9.56
N LYS A 41 -2.61 -3.69 8.98
CA LYS A 41 -3.71 -3.67 8.04
C LYS A 41 -3.36 -4.46 6.79
N VAL A 42 -2.12 -4.29 6.29
CA VAL A 42 -1.66 -5.03 5.13
C VAL A 42 -1.62 -6.53 5.42
N ASN A 43 -1.18 -6.90 6.61
CA ASN A 43 -1.12 -8.32 6.96
C ASN A 43 -2.50 -8.97 7.03
N GLY A 44 -3.54 -8.17 7.20
CA GLY A 44 -4.91 -8.68 7.13
C GLY A 44 -5.24 -9.28 5.77
N LEU A 45 -4.48 -8.92 4.75
CA LEU A 45 -4.69 -9.44 3.40
C LEU A 45 -4.37 -10.92 3.29
N TYR A 46 -3.61 -11.48 4.23
CA TYR A 46 -3.39 -12.93 4.25
C TYR A 46 -4.70 -13.68 4.45
N VAL A 47 -5.63 -13.07 5.16
CA VAL A 47 -6.93 -13.69 5.46
C VAL A 47 -8.00 -13.19 4.50
N PHE A 48 -8.00 -11.89 4.23
CA PHE A 48 -9.01 -11.26 3.37
C PHE A 48 -8.33 -10.49 2.25
N PRO A 49 -7.81 -11.20 1.22
CA PRO A 49 -7.05 -10.52 0.16
C PRO A 49 -7.86 -9.53 -0.65
N GLU A 50 -9.19 -9.64 -0.62
CA GLU A 50 -10.04 -8.74 -1.38
C GLU A 50 -10.69 -7.67 -0.51
N SER A 51 -10.15 -7.43 0.68
CA SER A 51 -10.72 -6.42 1.58
C SER A 51 -10.50 -4.99 1.09
N GLY A 52 -9.51 -4.77 0.24
CA GLY A 52 -9.31 -3.45 -0.34
C GLY A 52 -10.33 -3.14 -1.42
N SER A 53 -10.57 -1.86 -1.65
CA SER A 53 -11.52 -1.43 -2.67
C SER A 53 -10.96 -1.66 -4.06
N PHE A 54 -11.79 -2.18 -4.94
CA PHE A 54 -11.39 -2.40 -6.32
C PHE A 54 -11.08 -1.08 -7.01
N ASP A 55 -9.95 -1.01 -7.68
CA ASP A 55 -9.55 0.20 -8.39
C ASP A 55 -9.72 -0.04 -9.89
N LYS A 56 -10.85 0.41 -10.42
CA LYS A 56 -11.17 0.21 -11.81
C LYS A 56 -10.19 0.93 -12.73
N LYS A 57 -9.67 2.06 -12.28
CA LYS A 57 -8.79 2.89 -13.11
C LYS A 57 -7.47 2.21 -13.42
N TYR A 58 -6.93 1.47 -12.45
CA TYR A 58 -5.63 0.85 -12.63
C TYR A 58 -5.68 -0.65 -12.88
N SER A 59 -6.84 -1.25 -12.76
CA SER A 59 -6.97 -2.69 -13.01
C SER A 59 -6.98 -2.99 -14.50
N THR A 60 -6.48 -4.16 -14.85
CA THR A 60 -6.47 -4.64 -16.24
C THR A 60 -7.01 -6.06 -16.28
N ASP A 61 -7.04 -6.63 -17.49
CA ASP A 61 -7.47 -8.02 -17.62
C ASP A 61 -6.46 -8.97 -16.98
N SER A 62 -5.21 -8.52 -16.83
CA SER A 62 -4.15 -9.37 -16.30
C SER A 62 -4.05 -9.36 -14.80
N TYR A 63 -4.45 -8.25 -14.17
CA TYR A 63 -4.34 -8.15 -12.73
C TYR A 63 -5.38 -7.19 -12.17
N THR A 64 -5.68 -7.39 -10.89
CA THR A 64 -6.62 -6.56 -10.16
C THR A 64 -5.86 -5.64 -9.23
N VAL A 65 -6.13 -4.35 -9.32
CA VAL A 65 -5.56 -3.36 -8.41
C VAL A 65 -6.60 -3.00 -7.37
N ARG A 66 -6.19 -3.01 -6.10
CA ARG A 66 -7.06 -2.63 -4.99
C ARG A 66 -6.32 -1.66 -4.10
N HIS A 67 -7.06 -0.92 -3.30
CA HIS A 67 -6.44 -0.03 -2.34
C HIS A 67 -7.09 -0.17 -0.97
N LEU A 68 -6.25 -0.02 0.06
CA LEU A 68 -6.70 0.03 1.45
C LEU A 68 -6.49 1.43 1.96
N THR A 69 -7.52 2.00 2.57
CA THR A 69 -7.40 3.31 3.18
C THR A 69 -7.06 3.12 4.65
N ILE A 70 -5.92 3.65 5.05
CA ILE A 70 -5.45 3.61 6.43
C ILE A 70 -5.13 5.04 6.79
N HIS A 71 -6.19 5.81 6.97
CA HIS A 71 -6.12 7.25 7.12
C HIS A 71 -4.89 7.71 7.92
N PRO A 72 -4.10 8.65 7.45
CA PRO A 72 -4.28 9.42 6.20
C PRO A 72 -3.57 8.81 4.97
N ASN A 73 -3.25 7.54 5.02
CA ASN A 73 -2.51 6.89 3.95
C ASN A 73 -3.39 5.94 3.16
N VAL A 74 -2.95 5.66 1.94
CA VAL A 74 -3.62 4.70 1.05
C VAL A 74 -2.57 3.74 0.54
N VAL A 75 -2.85 2.45 0.66
CA VAL A 75 -1.96 1.40 0.19
C VAL A 75 -2.56 0.79 -1.06
N TYR A 76 -1.79 0.81 -2.16
CA TYR A 76 -2.21 0.20 -3.41
C TYR A 76 -1.53 -1.14 -3.58
N TYR A 77 -2.29 -2.15 -3.95
CA TYR A 77 -1.72 -3.46 -4.16
C TYR A 77 -2.34 -4.15 -5.37
N ILE A 78 -1.56 -5.08 -5.94
CA ILE A 78 -1.99 -5.89 -7.07
C ILE A 78 -2.17 -7.31 -6.57
N GLN A 79 -3.28 -7.91 -6.95
CA GLN A 79 -3.54 -9.30 -6.65
C GLN A 79 -3.49 -10.10 -7.94
N PHE A 80 -2.66 -11.14 -7.95
CA PHE A 80 -2.55 -12.03 -9.09
C PHE A 80 -2.35 -13.44 -8.55
N ALA A 81 -3.29 -14.33 -8.85
CA ALA A 81 -3.28 -15.68 -8.31
C ALA A 81 -3.20 -15.64 -6.78
N ASN A 82 -2.22 -16.29 -6.18
CA ASN A 82 -2.07 -16.33 -4.73
C ASN A 82 -1.02 -15.34 -4.25
N GLN A 83 -0.73 -14.32 -5.05
CA GLN A 83 0.27 -13.33 -4.69
C GLN A 83 -0.35 -11.95 -4.62
N ILE A 84 0.10 -11.21 -3.62
CA ILE A 84 -0.24 -9.80 -3.47
C ILE A 84 1.07 -9.04 -3.45
N THR A 85 1.17 -8.02 -4.30
CA THR A 85 2.32 -7.13 -4.31
C THR A 85 1.86 -5.76 -3.89
N ILE A 86 2.45 -5.24 -2.80
CA ILE A 86 2.16 -3.89 -2.36
C ILE A 86 2.96 -2.95 -3.26
N MET A 87 2.25 -2.19 -4.07
CA MET A 87 2.87 -1.37 -5.11
C MET A 87 3.25 0.03 -4.63
N ALA A 88 2.43 0.61 -3.77
CA ALA A 88 2.65 1.98 -3.34
C ALA A 88 1.94 2.26 -2.04
N VAL A 89 2.53 3.16 -1.24
CA VAL A 89 1.91 3.69 -0.04
C VAL A 89 1.93 5.21 -0.21
N ALA A 90 0.76 5.82 -0.30
CA ALA A 90 0.64 7.24 -0.59
C ALA A 90 -0.19 7.93 0.47
N HIS A 91 -0.05 9.25 0.52
CA HIS A 91 -0.94 10.07 1.35
C HIS A 91 -2.22 10.28 0.56
N GLU A 92 -3.37 10.24 1.21
CA GLU A 92 -4.64 10.33 0.50
C GLU A 92 -4.84 11.66 -0.22
N LYS A 93 -4.05 12.68 0.12
CA LYS A 93 -4.11 13.95 -0.57
C LYS A 93 -3.15 14.06 -1.75
N GLN A 94 -2.36 13.02 -1.99
CA GLN A 94 -1.46 13.04 -3.13
C GLN A 94 -2.26 12.85 -4.41
N SER A 95 -1.75 13.48 -5.48
CA SER A 95 -2.46 13.42 -6.75
C SER A 95 -2.36 12.05 -7.39
N CYS A 96 -3.33 11.76 -8.24
CA CYS A 96 -3.34 10.51 -8.99
C CYS A 96 -2.14 10.40 -9.93
N ARG A 97 -1.48 11.51 -10.21
CA ARG A 97 -0.33 11.50 -11.08
C ARG A 97 0.79 10.62 -10.55
N THR A 98 1.04 10.69 -9.25
CA THR A 98 2.07 9.86 -8.63
C THR A 98 1.75 8.38 -8.77
N HIS A 99 0.50 8.03 -8.52
CA HIS A 99 0.07 6.64 -8.61
C HIS A 99 0.13 6.13 -10.05
N ARG A 100 -0.23 7.00 -10.99
CA ARG A 100 -0.20 6.61 -12.40
C ARG A 100 1.21 6.24 -12.83
N ILE A 101 2.20 7.01 -12.38
CA ILE A 101 3.58 6.72 -12.72
C ILE A 101 3.97 5.32 -12.24
N VAL A 102 3.57 4.96 -11.03
CA VAL A 102 3.88 3.65 -10.46
C VAL A 102 3.32 2.53 -11.33
N PHE A 103 2.08 2.67 -11.78
CA PHE A 103 1.41 1.58 -12.50
C PHE A 103 1.70 1.57 -13.99
N THR A 104 2.17 2.66 -14.56
CA THR A 104 2.41 2.71 -16.00
C THR A 104 3.85 2.37 -16.39
N ARG A 105 4.71 2.17 -15.43
CA ARG A 105 6.10 1.85 -15.70
C ARG A 105 6.36 0.36 -15.86
N ARG A 106 5.40 -0.35 -16.33
CA ARG A 106 5.46 -1.82 -16.38
C ARG A 106 5.89 -2.34 -17.70
#